data_51625717cba415b877f3c81584ab077d
#
_entry.id   51625717cba415b877f3c81584ab077d
#
_cell.length_a   1.000
_cell.length_b   1.000
_cell.length_c   1.000
_cell.angle_alpha   90.00
_cell.angle_beta   90.00
_cell.angle_gamma   90.00
#
_symmetry.space_group_name_H-M   'P 1'
#
loop_
_entity.id
_entity.type
_entity.pdbx_description
1 polymer ?
#
loop_
_entity_poly.entity_id
_entity_poly.type
_entity_poly.pdbx_seq_one_letter_code
_entity_poly.pdbx_strand_id
1 'polypeptide(L)'
;MNNSWTRKDHEYQGEYGLYQSECLISPDGKLKIALEEPSYLWDYNLLEDCYPEVEQVIIHEPYLSHYRAANEDTCGIASWLQEVEDYAATDEDLLNALRKHCARNNLVMVFYSWRGYSQGDWLDYALIAEKDEYHTPETLATIADEYDAYLSGDVYEAVVYELHTIRDEDTGETWSEWRTPDDGGLTGAVYTMPYWRVPTDTILSDVASYL
;
A
#
# COMPACT_ATOMS: atom_id res chain seq x y z
N MET A 1 1.54 -36.16 7.24
CA MET A 1 2.40 -34.98 7.34
C MET A 1 1.53 -33.78 6.97
N ASN A 2 1.54 -32.75 7.79
CA ASN A 2 0.74 -31.54 7.49
C ASN A 2 1.38 -30.87 6.26
N ASN A 3 0.69 -30.89 5.13
CA ASN A 3 1.16 -30.29 3.87
C ASN A 3 0.86 -28.77 3.80
N SER A 4 0.78 -28.10 4.93
CA SER A 4 0.44 -26.68 5.00
C SER A 4 1.69 -25.83 5.28
N TRP A 5 1.78 -24.70 4.62
CA TRP A 5 2.76 -23.66 4.92
C TRP A 5 2.62 -23.17 6.36
N THR A 6 3.73 -22.85 6.99
CA THR A 6 3.75 -22.39 8.39
C THR A 6 4.11 -20.92 8.45
N ARG A 7 3.25 -20.11 9.06
CA ARG A 7 3.50 -18.69 9.31
C ARG A 7 4.41 -18.50 10.51
N LYS A 8 5.40 -17.61 10.40
CA LYS A 8 6.39 -17.30 11.45
C LYS A 8 6.77 -15.83 11.41
N ASP A 9 7.28 -15.35 12.53
CA ASP A 9 7.92 -14.04 12.61
C ASP A 9 9.15 -13.99 11.70
N HIS A 10 9.38 -12.87 11.06
CA HIS A 10 10.50 -12.58 10.19
C HIS A 10 11.15 -11.26 10.57
N GLU A 11 12.47 -11.27 10.66
CA GLU A 11 13.29 -10.07 10.82
C GLU A 11 14.14 -9.89 9.57
N TYR A 12 14.21 -8.66 9.07
CA TYR A 12 15.01 -8.31 7.90
C TYR A 12 15.68 -6.96 8.07
N GLN A 13 16.77 -6.75 7.34
CA GLN A 13 17.51 -5.50 7.33
C GLN A 13 16.88 -4.57 6.31
N GLY A 14 16.19 -3.54 6.77
CA GLY A 14 15.71 -2.44 5.94
C GLY A 14 16.65 -1.23 5.99
N GLU A 15 16.25 -0.13 5.35
CA GLU A 15 17.09 1.06 5.20
C GLU A 15 17.49 1.69 6.53
N TYR A 16 16.60 1.72 7.50
CA TYR A 16 16.81 2.41 8.80
C TYR A 16 17.08 1.45 9.97
N GLY A 17 17.26 0.16 9.73
CA GLY A 17 17.57 -0.81 10.79
C GLY A 17 16.91 -2.17 10.61
N LEU A 18 16.72 -2.88 11.74
CA LEU A 18 16.01 -4.16 11.75
C LEU A 18 14.50 -3.91 11.82
N TYR A 19 13.79 -4.51 10.87
CA TYR A 19 12.34 -4.50 10.78
C TYR A 19 11.78 -5.87 11.12
N GLN A 20 10.53 -5.88 11.55
CA GLN A 20 9.80 -7.11 11.86
C GLN A 20 8.58 -7.23 10.97
N SER A 21 8.37 -8.43 10.43
CA SER A 21 7.22 -8.81 9.65
C SER A 21 6.90 -10.30 9.86
N GLU A 22 6.27 -10.91 8.89
CA GLU A 22 5.98 -12.35 8.90
C GLU A 22 6.48 -13.03 7.62
N CYS A 23 6.73 -14.34 7.71
CA CYS A 23 7.03 -15.17 6.57
C CYS A 23 6.26 -16.47 6.59
N LEU A 24 6.15 -17.08 5.43
CA LEU A 24 5.63 -18.44 5.23
C LEU A 24 6.80 -19.40 4.98
N ILE A 25 6.83 -20.51 5.69
CA ILE A 25 7.81 -21.58 5.48
C ILE A 25 7.09 -22.76 4.81
N SER A 26 7.67 -23.26 3.72
CA SER A 26 7.13 -24.42 3.00
C SER A 26 7.08 -25.68 3.88
N PRO A 27 6.22 -26.65 3.56
CA PRO A 27 6.09 -27.89 4.33
C PRO A 27 7.38 -28.71 4.41
N ASP A 28 8.25 -28.63 3.43
CA ASP A 28 9.56 -29.30 3.39
C ASP A 28 10.68 -28.44 4.02
N GLY A 29 10.39 -27.20 4.41
CA GLY A 29 11.32 -26.28 5.04
C GLY A 29 12.39 -25.71 4.12
N LYS A 30 12.23 -25.79 2.80
CA LYS A 30 13.24 -25.36 1.82
C LYS A 30 12.95 -24.00 1.19
N LEU A 31 11.70 -23.55 1.22
CA LEU A 31 11.27 -22.25 0.71
C LEU A 31 10.74 -21.39 1.85
N LYS A 32 11.04 -20.11 1.77
CA LYS A 32 10.49 -19.06 2.65
C LYS A 32 9.95 -17.93 1.77
N ILE A 33 8.73 -17.50 2.02
CA ILE A 33 8.15 -16.30 1.44
C ILE A 33 8.05 -15.28 2.57
N ALA A 34 8.84 -14.22 2.52
CA ALA A 34 8.83 -13.15 3.52
C ALA A 34 8.07 -11.93 2.99
N LEU A 35 7.41 -11.20 3.88
CA LEU A 35 6.82 -9.91 3.59
C LEU A 35 7.82 -8.83 4.05
N GLU A 36 8.38 -8.09 3.11
CA GLU A 36 9.42 -7.08 3.39
C GLU A 36 9.02 -5.73 2.79
N GLU A 37 9.49 -4.65 3.35
CA GLU A 37 9.29 -3.31 2.81
C GLU A 37 9.94 -3.20 1.41
N PRO A 38 9.21 -2.77 0.37
CA PRO A 38 9.79 -2.65 -0.96
C PRO A 38 10.92 -1.63 -1.01
N SER A 39 12.03 -1.97 -1.67
CA SER A 39 13.18 -1.08 -1.82
C SER A 39 12.89 0.20 -2.62
N TYR A 40 11.81 0.20 -3.40
CA TYR A 40 11.33 1.31 -4.24
C TYR A 40 10.23 2.14 -3.58
N LEU A 41 9.91 1.92 -2.30
CA LEU A 41 8.78 2.58 -1.61
C LEU A 41 8.83 4.12 -1.71
N TRP A 42 10.03 4.70 -1.78
CA TRP A 42 10.22 6.15 -1.91
C TRP A 42 9.77 6.73 -3.26
N ASP A 43 9.78 5.94 -4.32
CA ASP A 43 9.34 6.33 -5.66
C ASP A 43 7.89 5.86 -5.94
N TYR A 44 7.27 5.11 -5.00
CA TYR A 44 5.95 4.55 -5.17
C TYR A 44 4.88 5.49 -4.63
N ASN A 45 3.90 5.80 -5.48
CA ASN A 45 2.69 6.52 -5.10
C ASN A 45 1.48 5.64 -5.42
N LEU A 46 0.83 5.11 -4.39
CA LEU A 46 -0.27 4.16 -4.55
C LEU A 46 -1.37 4.67 -5.50
N LEU A 47 -1.76 5.93 -5.38
CA LEU A 47 -2.84 6.48 -6.21
C LEU A 47 -2.40 6.69 -7.67
N GLU A 48 -1.18 7.20 -7.89
CA GLU A 48 -0.65 7.42 -9.25
C GLU A 48 -0.34 6.09 -9.96
N ASP A 49 0.22 5.13 -9.24
CA ASP A 49 0.72 3.89 -9.82
C ASP A 49 -0.38 2.83 -10.01
N CYS A 50 -1.35 2.75 -9.07
CA CYS A 50 -2.36 1.71 -9.06
C CYS A 50 -3.76 2.20 -9.43
N TYR A 51 -4.06 3.48 -9.19
CA TYR A 51 -5.41 4.05 -9.35
C TYR A 51 -5.38 5.40 -10.08
N PRO A 52 -4.81 5.47 -11.30
CA PRO A 52 -4.60 6.74 -12.02
C PRO A 52 -5.91 7.49 -12.35
N GLU A 53 -7.07 6.80 -12.37
CA GLU A 53 -8.37 7.43 -12.60
C GLU A 53 -9.00 8.00 -11.32
N VAL A 54 -8.37 7.79 -10.15
CA VAL A 54 -8.87 8.28 -8.87
C VAL A 54 -8.15 9.57 -8.49
N GLU A 55 -8.89 10.67 -8.40
CA GLU A 55 -8.37 11.94 -7.91
C GLU A 55 -8.43 12.01 -6.39
N GLN A 56 -7.38 12.56 -5.80
CA GLN A 56 -7.35 12.90 -4.39
C GLN A 56 -7.49 14.41 -4.19
N VAL A 57 -8.38 14.78 -3.30
CA VAL A 57 -8.49 16.17 -2.80
C VAL A 57 -8.17 16.18 -1.31
N ILE A 58 -7.07 16.83 -0.95
CA ILE A 58 -6.70 17.05 0.45
C ILE A 58 -7.52 18.23 0.98
N ILE A 59 -8.35 17.95 1.99
CA ILE A 59 -9.25 18.92 2.59
C ILE A 59 -8.57 19.65 3.74
N HIS A 60 -7.80 18.92 4.54
CA HIS A 60 -7.04 19.50 5.64
C HIS A 60 -5.72 18.76 5.85
N GLU A 61 -4.66 19.53 6.00
CA GLU A 61 -3.33 19.05 6.33
C GLU A 61 -2.68 20.03 7.32
N PRO A 62 -2.08 19.56 8.46
CA PRO A 62 -1.63 20.44 9.54
C PRO A 62 -0.60 21.50 9.13
N TYR A 63 0.14 21.26 8.06
CA TYR A 63 1.29 22.08 7.67
C TYR A 63 1.23 22.66 6.24
N LEU A 64 0.17 22.37 5.49
CA LEU A 64 0.02 22.82 4.10
C LEU A 64 -1.32 23.54 3.89
N SER A 65 -1.46 24.18 2.75
CA SER A 65 -2.68 24.86 2.34
C SER A 65 -3.86 23.91 2.25
N HIS A 66 -5.04 24.44 2.50
CA HIS A 66 -6.30 23.76 2.79
C HIS A 66 -6.68 22.57 1.89
N TYR A 67 -6.18 22.50 0.66
CA TYR A 67 -6.39 21.37 -0.24
C TYR A 67 -5.44 21.40 -1.43
N ARG A 68 -5.28 20.28 -2.08
CA ARG A 68 -4.67 20.15 -3.41
C ARG A 68 -5.20 18.90 -4.11
N ALA A 69 -5.27 18.93 -5.43
CA ALA A 69 -5.40 17.72 -6.20
C ALA A 69 -4.03 17.02 -6.24
N ALA A 70 -4.01 15.71 -6.00
CA ALA A 70 -2.77 14.95 -5.94
C ALA A 70 -2.35 14.44 -7.33
N ASN A 71 -3.30 14.07 -8.19
CA ASN A 71 -3.06 13.47 -9.50
C ASN A 71 -3.41 14.44 -10.64
N GLU A 72 -3.23 14.00 -11.89
CA GLU A 72 -3.73 14.72 -13.06
C GLU A 72 -5.25 14.94 -12.95
N ASP A 73 -5.74 16.05 -13.50
CA ASP A 73 -7.15 16.48 -13.41
C ASP A 73 -8.05 15.62 -14.33
N THR A 74 -8.25 14.35 -13.96
CA THR A 74 -9.02 13.38 -14.74
C THR A 74 -10.52 13.63 -14.69
N CYS A 75 -11.03 14.11 -13.54
CA CYS A 75 -12.44 14.40 -13.31
C CYS A 75 -12.79 15.90 -13.39
N GLY A 76 -11.83 16.75 -13.70
CA GLY A 76 -12.00 18.20 -13.75
C GLY A 76 -12.08 18.87 -12.36
N ILE A 77 -11.63 18.15 -11.31
CA ILE A 77 -11.73 18.62 -9.93
C ILE A 77 -10.72 19.72 -9.64
N ALA A 78 -9.47 19.59 -10.11
CA ALA A 78 -8.45 20.59 -9.88
C ALA A 78 -8.85 21.96 -10.46
N SER A 79 -9.38 21.99 -11.65
CA SER A 79 -9.89 23.21 -12.29
C SER A 79 -11.07 23.80 -11.54
N TRP A 80 -12.00 22.96 -11.08
CA TRP A 80 -13.15 23.40 -10.29
C TRP A 80 -12.73 23.92 -8.92
N LEU A 81 -11.78 23.31 -8.24
CA LEU A 81 -11.28 23.73 -6.96
C LEU A 81 -10.68 25.14 -7.01
N GLN A 82 -9.93 25.48 -8.06
CA GLN A 82 -9.39 26.82 -8.26
C GLN A 82 -10.48 27.91 -8.33
N GLU A 83 -11.66 27.56 -8.87
CA GLU A 83 -12.79 28.48 -8.94
C GLU A 83 -13.51 28.66 -7.60
N VAL A 84 -13.44 27.67 -6.70
CA VAL A 84 -14.22 27.62 -5.44
C VAL A 84 -13.39 28.03 -4.24
N GLU A 85 -12.06 27.92 -4.30
CA GLU A 85 -11.15 28.25 -3.20
C GLU A 85 -11.39 29.64 -2.61
N ASP A 86 -11.61 30.63 -3.48
CA ASP A 86 -11.85 32.02 -3.07
C ASP A 86 -13.17 32.23 -2.29
N TYR A 87 -14.09 31.25 -2.32
CA TYR A 87 -15.43 31.35 -1.74
C TYR A 87 -15.70 30.43 -0.57
N ALA A 88 -14.85 29.41 -0.36
CA ALA A 88 -14.99 28.49 0.76
C ALA A 88 -14.42 29.11 2.04
N ALA A 89 -15.29 29.39 3.02
CA ALA A 89 -14.86 30.01 4.27
C ALA A 89 -14.31 29.00 5.28
N THR A 90 -14.65 27.71 5.13
CA THR A 90 -14.24 26.61 6.01
C THR A 90 -14.06 25.32 5.21
N ASP A 91 -13.33 24.34 5.77
CA ASP A 91 -13.18 23.00 5.20
C ASP A 91 -14.54 22.30 5.04
N GLU A 92 -15.48 22.54 5.95
CA GLU A 92 -16.85 22.00 5.83
C GLU A 92 -17.60 22.61 4.65
N ASP A 93 -17.45 23.89 4.38
CA ASP A 93 -18.05 24.56 3.22
C ASP A 93 -17.48 23.99 1.92
N LEU A 94 -16.15 23.77 1.87
CA LEU A 94 -15.47 23.16 0.73
C LEU A 94 -15.97 21.73 0.50
N LEU A 95 -16.00 20.90 1.53
CA LEU A 95 -16.48 19.53 1.44
C LEU A 95 -17.94 19.44 0.97
N ASN A 96 -18.81 20.36 1.46
CA ASN A 96 -20.20 20.42 1.02
C ASN A 96 -20.34 20.89 -0.42
N ALA A 97 -19.49 21.81 -0.88
CA ALA A 97 -19.44 22.25 -2.27
C ALA A 97 -18.98 21.10 -3.18
N LEU A 98 -17.93 20.38 -2.75
CA LEU A 98 -17.39 19.22 -3.46
C LEU A 98 -18.44 18.10 -3.61
N ARG A 99 -19.16 17.75 -2.54
CA ARG A 99 -20.27 16.78 -2.61
C ARG A 99 -21.33 17.16 -3.64
N LYS A 100 -21.70 18.44 -3.69
CA LYS A 100 -22.68 18.95 -4.65
C LYS A 100 -22.14 18.91 -6.09
N HIS A 101 -20.86 19.21 -6.27
CA HIS A 101 -20.20 19.16 -7.57
C HIS A 101 -20.18 17.72 -8.09
N CYS A 102 -19.71 16.76 -7.30
CA CYS A 102 -19.67 15.35 -7.65
C CYS A 102 -21.07 14.81 -8.02
N ALA A 103 -22.09 15.13 -7.22
CA ALA A 103 -23.46 14.71 -7.49
C ALA A 103 -24.03 15.26 -8.81
N ARG A 104 -23.59 16.44 -9.27
CA ARG A 104 -24.05 17.07 -10.52
C ARG A 104 -23.32 16.54 -11.75
N ASN A 105 -22.09 16.07 -11.59
CA ASN A 105 -21.20 15.69 -12.69
C ASN A 105 -21.01 14.17 -12.82
N ASN A 106 -21.91 13.38 -12.24
CA ASN A 106 -21.83 11.91 -12.27
C ASN A 106 -20.51 11.35 -11.71
N LEU A 107 -19.98 12.00 -10.67
CA LEU A 107 -18.79 11.54 -9.97
C LEU A 107 -19.19 10.80 -8.69
N VAL A 108 -18.41 9.80 -8.31
CA VAL A 108 -18.49 9.16 -7.02
C VAL A 108 -17.41 9.75 -6.12
N MET A 109 -17.70 9.91 -4.83
CA MET A 109 -16.78 10.46 -3.86
C MET A 109 -16.91 9.72 -2.52
N VAL A 110 -15.79 9.43 -1.90
CA VAL A 110 -15.70 9.03 -0.49
C VAL A 110 -14.80 10.01 0.26
N PHE A 111 -15.12 10.22 1.53
CA PHE A 111 -14.34 11.10 2.41
C PHE A 111 -13.74 10.27 3.54
N TYR A 112 -12.46 10.51 3.80
CA TYR A 112 -11.67 9.79 4.81
C TYR A 112 -10.89 10.76 5.68
N SER A 113 -10.59 10.30 6.89
CA SER A 113 -9.77 10.98 7.88
C SER A 113 -8.68 10.04 8.34
N TRP A 114 -7.52 10.13 7.76
CA TRP A 114 -6.36 9.39 8.22
C TRP A 114 -5.79 10.01 9.50
N ARG A 115 -5.31 9.16 10.41
CA ARG A 115 -4.64 9.57 11.64
C ARG A 115 -3.37 8.76 11.80
N GLY A 116 -2.22 9.44 11.68
CA GLY A 116 -0.91 8.83 11.87
C GLY A 116 -0.61 8.48 13.33
N TYR A 117 0.54 7.85 13.53
CA TYR A 117 0.99 7.40 14.85
C TYR A 117 1.50 8.55 15.72
N SER A 118 1.93 9.65 15.14
CA SER A 118 2.42 10.84 15.86
C SER A 118 1.30 11.83 16.15
N GLN A 119 1.42 12.53 17.27
CA GLN A 119 0.45 13.57 17.61
C GLN A 119 0.59 14.72 16.62
N GLY A 120 -0.45 14.99 15.85
CA GLY A 120 -0.48 16.01 14.81
C GLY A 120 -0.39 15.46 13.38
N ASP A 121 -0.09 14.18 13.20
CA ASP A 121 -0.13 13.54 11.89
C ASP A 121 -1.58 13.17 11.55
N TRP A 122 -2.21 13.97 10.73
CA TRP A 122 -3.57 13.70 10.25
C TRP A 122 -3.81 14.35 8.90
N LEU A 123 -4.64 13.69 8.11
CA LEU A 123 -5.01 14.09 6.78
C LEU A 123 -6.50 13.83 6.58
N ASP A 124 -7.25 14.87 6.26
CA ASP A 124 -8.62 14.73 5.79
C ASP A 124 -8.62 14.87 4.28
N TYR A 125 -9.14 13.85 3.58
CA TYR A 125 -9.13 13.81 2.13
C TYR A 125 -10.40 13.21 1.54
N ALA A 126 -10.64 13.50 0.27
CA ALA A 126 -11.66 12.84 -0.53
C ALA A 126 -10.99 12.12 -1.69
N LEU A 127 -11.45 10.91 -1.99
CA LEU A 127 -11.17 10.21 -3.25
C LEU A 127 -12.37 10.37 -4.16
N ILE A 128 -12.11 10.69 -5.42
CA ILE A 128 -13.12 11.02 -6.43
C ILE A 128 -12.78 10.30 -7.73
N ALA A 129 -13.78 9.73 -8.40
CA ALA A 129 -13.65 9.14 -9.72
C ALA A 129 -14.93 9.35 -10.54
N GLU A 130 -14.87 9.19 -11.86
CA GLU A 130 -16.06 9.05 -12.68
C GLU A 130 -16.85 7.80 -12.28
N LYS A 131 -18.16 7.96 -12.13
CA LYS A 131 -19.02 6.85 -11.70
C LYS A 131 -19.25 5.89 -12.85
N ASP A 132 -18.77 4.67 -12.69
CA ASP A 132 -18.97 3.56 -13.63
C ASP A 132 -19.21 2.23 -12.92
N GLU A 133 -18.99 1.09 -13.59
CA GLU A 133 -19.12 -0.24 -12.99
C GLU A 133 -17.95 -0.61 -12.04
N TYR A 134 -16.79 0.03 -12.18
CA TYR A 134 -15.57 -0.19 -11.39
C TYR A 134 -15.46 0.83 -10.26
N HIS A 135 -15.91 2.06 -10.46
CA HIS A 135 -15.83 3.13 -9.46
C HIS A 135 -17.20 3.34 -8.79
N THR A 136 -17.38 2.62 -7.71
CA THR A 136 -18.52 2.73 -6.79
C THR A 136 -18.08 3.30 -5.45
N PRO A 137 -18.99 3.75 -4.57
CA PRO A 137 -18.62 4.16 -3.22
C PRO A 137 -17.88 3.06 -2.45
N GLU A 138 -18.26 1.80 -2.65
CA GLU A 138 -17.65 0.65 -2.00
C GLU A 138 -16.23 0.41 -2.51
N THR A 139 -15.99 0.52 -3.81
CA THR A 139 -14.65 0.37 -4.41
C THR A 139 -13.73 1.50 -3.95
N LEU A 140 -14.21 2.76 -3.99
CA LEU A 140 -13.42 3.89 -3.51
C LEU A 140 -13.12 3.79 -2.00
N ALA A 141 -14.04 3.21 -1.22
CA ALA A 141 -13.79 2.96 0.20
C ALA A 141 -12.66 1.94 0.40
N THR A 142 -12.61 0.89 -0.42
CA THR A 142 -11.49 -0.07 -0.39
C THR A 142 -10.17 0.59 -0.77
N ILE A 143 -10.15 1.41 -1.82
CA ILE A 143 -8.95 2.19 -2.21
C ILE A 143 -8.51 3.14 -1.09
N ALA A 144 -9.46 3.77 -0.38
CA ALA A 144 -9.14 4.63 0.76
C ALA A 144 -8.53 3.85 1.93
N ASP A 145 -9.03 2.64 2.23
CA ASP A 145 -8.45 1.77 3.26
C ASP A 145 -7.01 1.34 2.89
N GLU A 146 -6.75 1.06 1.61
CA GLU A 146 -5.40 0.77 1.11
C GLU A 146 -4.51 2.02 1.18
N TYR A 147 -5.03 3.18 0.83
CA TYR A 147 -4.29 4.44 0.91
C TYR A 147 -3.96 4.82 2.36
N ASP A 148 -4.86 4.58 3.30
CA ASP A 148 -4.59 4.76 4.73
C ASP A 148 -3.47 3.83 5.23
N ALA A 149 -3.44 2.58 4.76
CA ALA A 149 -2.35 1.65 5.04
C ALA A 149 -1.03 2.13 4.43
N TYR A 150 -1.04 2.60 3.18
CA TYR A 150 0.12 3.20 2.51
C TYR A 150 0.67 4.40 3.29
N LEU A 151 -0.18 5.35 3.70
CA LEU A 151 0.22 6.51 4.51
C LEU A 151 0.79 6.11 5.87
N SER A 152 0.40 4.96 6.40
CA SER A 152 0.90 4.39 7.64
C SER A 152 2.20 3.60 7.49
N GLY A 153 2.70 3.43 6.25
CA GLY A 153 3.88 2.63 5.95
C GLY A 153 3.62 1.12 5.90
N ASP A 154 2.34 0.70 5.89
CA ASP A 154 1.95 -0.70 5.80
C ASP A 154 1.96 -1.18 4.33
N VAL A 155 3.13 -1.15 3.69
CA VAL A 155 3.36 -1.62 2.32
C VAL A 155 4.42 -2.71 2.35
N TYR A 156 4.08 -3.89 1.84
CA TYR A 156 4.98 -5.05 1.86
C TYR A 156 5.01 -5.74 0.50
N GLU A 157 6.20 -6.18 0.11
CA GLU A 157 6.42 -7.03 -1.05
C GLU A 157 6.73 -8.46 -0.60
N ALA A 158 6.20 -9.45 -1.33
CA ALA A 158 6.56 -10.84 -1.11
C ALA A 158 7.92 -11.15 -1.75
N VAL A 159 8.87 -11.58 -0.92
CA VAL A 159 10.21 -11.99 -1.34
C VAL A 159 10.40 -13.48 -1.10
N VAL A 160 10.83 -14.21 -2.13
CA VAL A 160 11.08 -15.66 -2.05
C VAL A 160 12.53 -15.92 -1.69
N TYR A 161 12.75 -16.83 -0.76
CA TYR A 161 14.07 -17.32 -0.35
C TYR A 161 14.14 -18.82 -0.44
N GLU A 162 15.30 -19.33 -0.82
CA GLU A 162 15.65 -20.75 -0.80
C GLU A 162 16.64 -21.04 0.32
N LEU A 163 16.49 -22.20 0.97
CA LEU A 163 17.43 -22.66 2.00
C LEU A 163 18.62 -23.35 1.35
N HIS A 164 19.78 -22.72 1.41
CA HIS A 164 21.04 -23.25 0.91
C HIS A 164 21.88 -23.85 2.03
N THR A 165 22.50 -25.00 1.79
CA THR A 165 23.51 -25.56 2.66
C THR A 165 24.88 -25.19 2.11
N ILE A 166 25.64 -24.46 2.90
CA ILE A 166 26.98 -23.98 2.55
C ILE A 166 28.01 -24.82 3.33
N ARG A 167 29.12 -25.13 2.68
CA ARG A 167 30.25 -25.79 3.28
C ARG A 167 31.49 -24.90 3.15
N ASP A 168 32.15 -24.64 4.26
CA ASP A 168 33.45 -24.02 4.27
C ASP A 168 34.50 -25.01 3.77
N GLU A 169 35.23 -24.66 2.74
CA GLU A 169 36.23 -25.54 2.13
C GLU A 169 37.49 -25.72 3.01
N ASP A 170 37.80 -24.72 3.84
CA ASP A 170 38.99 -24.73 4.67
C ASP A 170 38.77 -25.49 6.01
N THR A 171 37.60 -25.25 6.64
CA THR A 171 37.26 -25.87 7.92
C THR A 171 36.44 -27.14 7.80
N GLY A 172 35.74 -27.32 6.69
CA GLY A 172 34.78 -28.41 6.45
C GLY A 172 33.46 -28.24 7.20
N GLU A 173 33.28 -27.13 7.91
CA GLU A 173 32.01 -26.79 8.59
C GLU A 173 30.88 -26.57 7.60
N THR A 174 29.68 -26.94 8.02
CA THR A 174 28.48 -26.75 7.20
C THR A 174 27.44 -25.98 7.99
N TRP A 175 26.79 -24.98 7.33
CA TRP A 175 25.64 -24.27 7.87
C TRP A 175 24.57 -24.10 6.81
N SER A 176 23.38 -23.69 7.21
CA SER A 176 22.30 -23.37 6.28
C SER A 176 21.91 -21.92 6.41
N GLU A 177 21.70 -21.27 5.29
CA GLU A 177 21.21 -19.89 5.22
C GLU A 177 20.16 -19.70 4.16
N TRP A 178 19.28 -18.72 4.38
CA TRP A 178 18.30 -18.31 3.39
C TRP A 178 18.95 -17.36 2.38
N ARG A 179 18.76 -17.63 1.09
CA ARG A 179 19.23 -16.79 -0.01
C ARG A 179 18.09 -16.53 -0.97
N THR A 180 18.04 -15.32 -1.51
CA THR A 180 17.19 -15.06 -2.67
C THR A 180 17.72 -15.82 -3.90
N PRO A 181 16.83 -16.25 -4.81
CA PRO A 181 17.23 -16.73 -6.12
C PRO A 181 18.09 -15.72 -6.91
N ASP A 182 18.74 -16.16 -7.98
CA ASP A 182 19.64 -15.30 -8.78
C ASP A 182 18.93 -14.08 -9.40
N ASP A 183 17.62 -14.12 -9.58
CA ASP A 183 16.77 -12.99 -10.02
C ASP A 183 16.38 -12.03 -8.90
N GLY A 184 16.87 -12.26 -7.67
CA GLY A 184 16.61 -11.44 -6.49
C GLY A 184 15.40 -11.89 -5.66
N GLY A 185 14.62 -12.86 -6.12
CA GLY A 185 13.46 -13.42 -5.39
C GLY A 185 12.28 -12.45 -5.25
N LEU A 186 12.31 -11.30 -5.95
CA LEU A 186 11.22 -10.34 -5.97
C LEU A 186 10.07 -10.89 -6.80
N THR A 187 8.89 -10.99 -6.21
CA THR A 187 7.72 -11.57 -6.89
C THR A 187 6.86 -10.53 -7.60
N GLY A 188 7.03 -9.24 -7.29
CA GLY A 188 6.15 -8.15 -7.71
C GLY A 188 4.76 -8.18 -7.05
N ALA A 189 4.53 -9.10 -6.10
CA ALA A 189 3.30 -9.13 -5.32
C ALA A 189 3.41 -8.15 -4.15
N VAL A 190 2.69 -7.03 -4.24
CA VAL A 190 2.70 -5.95 -3.24
C VAL A 190 1.38 -5.94 -2.48
N TYR A 191 1.45 -5.75 -1.18
CA TYR A 191 0.32 -5.70 -0.25
C TYR A 191 0.31 -4.37 0.49
N THR A 192 -0.77 -3.63 0.35
CA THR A 192 -0.97 -2.32 1.00
C THR A 192 -1.92 -2.50 2.19
N MET A 193 -1.46 -3.25 3.17
CA MET A 193 -2.16 -3.50 4.43
C MET A 193 -1.18 -4.03 5.48
N PRO A 194 -1.49 -3.94 6.79
CA PRO A 194 -0.66 -4.53 7.84
C PRO A 194 -0.33 -6.01 7.54
N TYR A 195 0.94 -6.39 7.62
CA TYR A 195 1.43 -7.73 7.20
C TYR A 195 0.66 -8.88 7.88
N TRP A 196 0.22 -8.71 9.13
CA TRP A 196 -0.56 -9.73 9.86
C TRP A 196 -1.98 -9.93 9.31
N ARG A 197 -2.47 -9.02 8.45
CA ARG A 197 -3.77 -9.11 7.77
C ARG A 197 -3.70 -9.77 6.41
N VAL A 198 -2.51 -9.85 5.80
CA VAL A 198 -2.37 -10.48 4.47
C VAL A 198 -2.69 -11.97 4.58
N PRO A 199 -3.73 -12.49 3.88
CA PRO A 199 -4.11 -13.90 4.00
C PRO A 199 -3.04 -14.82 3.38
N THR A 200 -2.74 -15.93 4.06
CA THR A 200 -1.77 -16.92 3.57
C THR A 200 -2.10 -17.42 2.16
N ASP A 201 -3.36 -17.72 1.88
CA ASP A 201 -3.78 -18.22 0.57
C ASP A 201 -3.61 -17.17 -0.53
N THR A 202 -3.77 -15.89 -0.22
CA THR A 202 -3.50 -14.78 -1.14
C THR A 202 -2.03 -14.75 -1.49
N ILE A 203 -1.13 -14.74 -0.50
CA ILE A 203 0.33 -14.75 -0.72
C ILE A 203 0.72 -15.94 -1.61
N LEU A 204 0.24 -17.15 -1.29
CA LEU A 204 0.59 -18.35 -2.05
C LEU A 204 0.05 -18.32 -3.48
N SER A 205 -1.13 -17.74 -3.70
CA SER A 205 -1.70 -17.56 -5.03
C SER A 205 -0.88 -16.59 -5.88
N ASP A 206 -0.50 -15.47 -5.29
CA ASP A 206 0.19 -14.39 -6.01
C ASP A 206 1.62 -14.77 -6.37
N VAL A 207 2.29 -15.57 -5.52
CA VAL A 207 3.66 -16.05 -5.78
C VAL A 207 3.72 -17.42 -6.45
N ALA A 208 2.59 -18.00 -6.86
CA ALA A 208 2.55 -19.35 -7.41
C ALA A 208 3.45 -19.59 -8.63
N SER A 209 3.77 -18.54 -9.41
CA SER A 209 4.68 -18.61 -10.55
C SER A 209 6.16 -18.74 -10.16
N TYR A 210 6.49 -18.51 -8.89
CA TYR A 210 7.85 -18.58 -8.33
C TYR A 210 8.09 -19.86 -7.51
N LEU A 211 7.03 -20.66 -7.27
CA LEU A 211 7.08 -21.91 -6.49
C LEU A 211 7.11 -23.14 -7.38
#